data_7985503b36882b5468e666bad7a6af53
#
_entry.id   7985503b36882b5468e666bad7a6af53
#
_cell.length_a   1.000
_cell.length_b   1.000
_cell.length_c   1.000
_cell.angle_alpha   90.00
_cell.angle_beta   90.00
_cell.angle_gamma   90.00
#
_symmetry.space_group_name_H-M   'P 1'
#
loop_
_entity.id
_entity.type
_entity.pdbx_description
1 polymer ?
#
loop_
_entity_poly.entity_id
_entity_poly.type
_entity_poly.pdbx_seq_one_letter_code
_entity_poly.pdbx_strand_id
1 'polypeptide(L)'
;MAIGYLKCSTRNIFLSFILSVSFAVQVWPEENTILVASTTSTVNSGLFDELLPIFRKSTGVSVRVVGVGTGQAIEIAKRGDADILFVHHEPSEIAFINSGFGVRRYPVMYNDFVLVGPQSDPAGIRAADSVISAYRLIGNARPVFVSRGDESGTHKRSQEFWKEAMTDGAAFQEGHWYNEVGAGMGATLNIAQEMGGYTLTDRGTWEAFRNKGILEVLFEGDPSMYNPYSVIMVNQKLHGHVRVELATIFIEWLTSREGQEVIENFKINGRQIFFPIADY
;
A
#
# COMPACT_ATOMS: atom_id res chain seq x y z
N MET A 1 53.89 66.50 49.99
CA MET A 1 53.78 65.09 50.44
C MET A 1 52.44 64.57 49.93
N ALA A 2 52.40 63.85 48.87
CA ALA A 2 51.20 63.28 48.35
C ALA A 2 51.50 61.80 47.96
N ILE A 3 50.86 60.89 48.63
CA ILE A 3 51.04 59.45 48.44
C ILE A 3 49.95 58.97 47.46
N GLY A 4 50.41 58.53 46.29
CA GLY A 4 49.51 57.97 45.28
C GLY A 4 49.14 56.51 45.60
N TYR A 5 47.85 56.19 45.54
CA TYR A 5 47.33 54.82 45.59
C TYR A 5 47.21 54.26 44.18
N LEU A 6 47.95 53.16 43.89
CA LEU A 6 47.74 52.30 42.74
C LEU A 6 46.52 51.40 42.96
N LYS A 7 45.52 51.52 42.09
CA LYS A 7 44.43 50.57 41.99
C LYS A 7 44.82 49.40 41.05
N CYS A 8 44.96 48.22 41.61
CA CYS A 8 45.12 46.96 40.88
C CYS A 8 43.75 46.48 40.40
N SER A 9 43.55 46.45 39.07
CA SER A 9 42.31 45.93 38.44
C SER A 9 42.54 44.48 38.05
N THR A 10 41.93 43.56 38.80
CA THR A 10 41.88 42.13 38.45
C THR A 10 40.78 41.89 37.41
N ARG A 11 41.20 41.64 36.17
CA ARG A 11 40.29 41.18 35.06
C ARG A 11 40.09 39.69 35.24
N ASN A 12 38.88 39.30 35.64
CA ASN A 12 38.40 37.91 35.57
C ASN A 12 38.12 37.52 34.13
N ILE A 13 38.92 36.62 33.59
CA ILE A 13 38.68 36.00 32.27
C ILE A 13 37.82 34.76 32.52
N PHE A 14 36.51 34.86 32.22
CA PHE A 14 35.64 33.70 32.16
C PHE A 14 35.92 32.97 30.84
N LEU A 15 36.58 31.81 30.95
CA LEU A 15 36.75 30.88 29.83
C LEU A 15 35.46 30.05 29.68
N SER A 16 34.58 30.47 28.76
CA SER A 16 33.37 29.66 28.42
C SER A 16 33.80 28.48 27.56
N PHE A 17 33.79 27.31 28.14
CA PHE A 17 33.96 26.04 27.41
C PHE A 17 32.65 25.71 26.69
N ILE A 18 32.55 25.97 25.40
CA ILE A 18 31.40 25.52 24.56
C ILE A 18 31.66 24.07 24.20
N LEU A 19 30.93 23.16 24.88
CA LEU A 19 30.89 21.72 24.55
C LEU A 19 30.05 21.55 23.28
N SER A 20 30.71 21.49 22.13
CA SER A 20 30.05 21.17 20.87
C SER A 20 29.69 19.68 20.86
N VAL A 21 28.44 19.33 21.15
CA VAL A 21 27.92 18.00 20.94
C VAL A 21 27.66 17.84 19.45
N SER A 22 28.59 17.23 18.74
CA SER A 22 28.39 16.82 17.35
C SER A 22 27.45 15.63 17.33
N PHE A 23 26.18 15.87 16.99
CA PHE A 23 25.29 14.79 16.56
C PHE A 23 25.80 14.27 15.22
N ALA A 24 26.46 13.14 15.23
CA ALA A 24 26.75 12.39 14.00
C ALA A 24 25.40 11.90 13.44
N VAL A 25 24.85 12.64 12.50
CA VAL A 25 23.79 12.14 11.63
C VAL A 25 24.42 11.01 10.84
N GLN A 26 24.03 9.78 11.14
CA GLN A 26 24.49 8.60 10.42
C GLN A 26 23.81 8.62 9.04
N VAL A 27 24.43 9.32 8.10
CA VAL A 27 24.06 9.27 6.68
C VAL A 27 24.49 7.91 6.18
N TRP A 28 23.51 7.01 6.03
CA TRP A 28 23.74 5.74 5.38
C TRP A 28 24.15 6.00 3.92
N PRO A 29 25.12 5.27 3.37
CA PRO A 29 25.48 5.45 1.98
C PRO A 29 24.26 5.22 1.09
N GLU A 30 23.94 6.19 0.23
CA GLU A 30 22.89 6.06 -0.79
C GLU A 30 23.15 4.89 -1.76
N GLU A 31 24.38 4.40 -1.79
CA GLU A 31 24.83 3.34 -2.69
C GLU A 31 24.07 2.02 -2.58
N ASN A 32 23.56 1.64 -1.38
CA ASN A 32 22.87 0.37 -1.17
C ASN A 32 21.37 0.53 -0.88
N THR A 33 20.72 1.49 -1.51
CA THR A 33 19.29 1.74 -1.29
C THR A 33 18.52 1.66 -2.60
N ILE A 34 17.42 0.91 -2.63
CA ILE A 34 16.48 0.90 -3.76
C ILE A 34 15.18 1.63 -3.40
N LEU A 35 14.49 2.14 -4.43
CA LEU A 35 13.17 2.72 -4.31
C LEU A 35 12.10 1.77 -4.87
N VAL A 36 11.08 1.47 -4.05
CA VAL A 36 9.94 0.64 -4.41
C VAL A 36 8.69 1.52 -4.48
N ALA A 37 8.11 1.63 -5.66
CA ALA A 37 6.77 2.21 -5.83
C ALA A 37 5.72 1.14 -5.50
N SER A 38 4.87 1.40 -4.51
CA SER A 38 3.87 0.46 -4.03
C SER A 38 2.53 1.14 -3.75
N THR A 39 1.58 0.38 -3.20
CA THR A 39 0.25 0.90 -2.90
C THR A 39 0.10 1.30 -1.43
N THR A 40 -0.77 2.30 -1.18
CA THR A 40 -1.11 2.72 0.18
C THR A 40 -1.71 1.58 1.01
N SER A 41 -2.44 0.65 0.39
CA SER A 41 -3.00 -0.51 1.09
C SER A 41 -1.89 -1.46 1.58
N THR A 42 -0.88 -1.72 0.76
CA THR A 42 0.28 -2.55 1.15
C THR A 42 1.08 -1.89 2.28
N VAL A 43 1.34 -0.59 2.18
CA VAL A 43 2.03 0.17 3.24
C VAL A 43 1.22 0.16 4.54
N ASN A 44 -0.07 0.48 4.46
CA ASN A 44 -0.93 0.59 5.64
C ASN A 44 -1.24 -0.76 6.30
N SER A 45 -1.01 -1.88 5.64
CA SER A 45 -1.12 -3.21 6.27
C SER A 45 -0.05 -3.45 7.34
N GLY A 46 1.07 -2.72 7.29
CA GLY A 46 2.22 -2.93 8.17
C GLY A 46 3.18 -4.05 7.71
N LEU A 47 2.91 -4.70 6.57
CA LEU A 47 3.78 -5.78 6.05
C LEU A 47 5.23 -5.33 5.86
N PHE A 48 5.45 -4.14 5.32
CA PHE A 48 6.79 -3.62 5.09
C PHE A 48 7.56 -3.35 6.38
N ASP A 49 6.87 -3.04 7.49
CA ASP A 49 7.51 -2.80 8.78
C ASP A 49 8.12 -4.07 9.37
N GLU A 50 7.55 -5.23 9.06
CA GLU A 50 8.08 -6.55 9.43
C GLU A 50 9.14 -7.05 8.42
N LEU A 51 8.86 -6.92 7.13
CA LEU A 51 9.62 -7.51 6.03
C LEU A 51 10.97 -6.79 5.80
N LEU A 52 10.98 -5.45 5.76
CA LEU A 52 12.17 -4.69 5.37
C LEU A 52 13.31 -4.73 6.38
N PRO A 53 13.11 -4.76 7.71
CA PRO A 53 14.19 -4.95 8.67
C PRO A 53 14.89 -6.31 8.53
N ILE A 54 14.12 -7.38 8.25
CA ILE A 54 14.67 -8.74 8.04
C ILE A 54 15.47 -8.77 6.75
N PHE A 55 14.90 -8.28 5.64
CA PHE A 55 15.59 -8.14 4.36
C PHE A 55 16.93 -7.42 4.50
N ARG A 56 16.92 -6.25 5.14
CA ARG A 56 18.13 -5.45 5.35
C ARG A 56 19.17 -6.19 6.18
N LYS A 57 18.74 -6.91 7.21
CA LYS A 57 19.65 -7.71 8.05
C LYS A 57 20.32 -8.84 7.26
N SER A 58 19.56 -9.49 6.36
CA SER A 58 20.06 -10.61 5.55
C SER A 58 20.97 -10.16 4.41
N THR A 59 20.71 -8.99 3.81
CA THR A 59 21.35 -8.59 2.54
C THR A 59 22.24 -7.34 2.64
N GLY A 60 22.07 -6.52 3.66
CA GLY A 60 22.71 -5.20 3.77
C GLY A 60 22.08 -4.11 2.87
N VAL A 61 21.05 -4.46 2.08
CA VAL A 61 20.36 -3.53 1.17
C VAL A 61 19.21 -2.85 1.91
N SER A 62 19.06 -1.55 1.70
CA SER A 62 17.94 -0.75 2.23
C SER A 62 16.87 -0.55 1.16
N VAL A 63 15.62 -0.49 1.59
CA VAL A 63 14.47 -0.22 0.72
C VAL A 63 13.72 1.00 1.22
N ARG A 64 13.46 1.94 0.31
CA ARG A 64 12.50 3.04 0.54
C ARG A 64 11.22 2.73 -0.22
N VAL A 65 10.08 2.82 0.44
CA VAL A 65 8.78 2.55 -0.17
C VAL A 65 8.01 3.85 -0.35
N VAL A 66 7.49 4.07 -1.55
CA VAL A 66 6.52 5.13 -1.85
C VAL A 66 5.15 4.49 -2.01
N GLY A 67 4.26 4.71 -1.03
CA GLY A 67 2.89 4.19 -1.03
C GLY A 67 1.91 5.20 -1.61
N VAL A 68 1.35 4.90 -2.79
CA VAL A 68 0.39 5.74 -3.51
C VAL A 68 -0.73 4.87 -4.13
N GLY A 69 -1.63 5.42 -4.93
CA GLY A 69 -2.56 4.61 -5.73
C GLY A 69 -1.82 3.80 -6.81
N THR A 70 -2.37 2.64 -7.23
CA THR A 70 -1.72 1.76 -8.23
C THR A 70 -1.35 2.51 -9.52
N GLY A 71 -2.24 3.37 -10.04
CA GLY A 71 -1.96 4.17 -11.22
C GLY A 71 -0.77 5.12 -11.02
N GLN A 72 -0.72 5.79 -9.88
CA GLN A 72 0.40 6.68 -9.52
C GLN A 72 1.71 5.91 -9.33
N ALA A 73 1.68 4.73 -8.69
CA ALA A 73 2.86 3.87 -8.56
C ALA A 73 3.43 3.46 -9.92
N ILE A 74 2.53 3.10 -10.86
CA ILE A 74 2.90 2.78 -12.23
C ILE A 74 3.53 4.00 -12.93
N GLU A 75 2.97 5.20 -12.78
CA GLU A 75 3.53 6.40 -13.40
C GLU A 75 4.90 6.79 -12.80
N ILE A 76 5.12 6.59 -11.50
CA ILE A 76 6.44 6.72 -10.86
C ILE A 76 7.43 5.76 -11.51
N ALA A 77 7.05 4.48 -11.64
CA ALA A 77 7.88 3.45 -12.26
C ALA A 77 8.15 3.71 -13.76
N LYS A 78 7.17 4.21 -14.51
CA LYS A 78 7.33 4.58 -15.93
C LYS A 78 8.34 5.70 -16.15
N ARG A 79 8.42 6.67 -15.24
CA ARG A 79 9.41 7.75 -15.28
C ARG A 79 10.82 7.30 -14.86
N GLY A 80 10.95 6.08 -14.31
CA GLY A 80 12.21 5.60 -13.74
C GLY A 80 12.49 6.14 -12.34
N ASP A 81 11.52 6.78 -11.69
CA ASP A 81 11.66 7.32 -10.34
C ASP A 81 11.63 6.22 -9.25
N ALA A 82 11.54 4.95 -9.65
CA ALA A 82 11.64 3.78 -8.79
C ALA A 82 12.43 2.67 -9.48
N ASP A 83 13.06 1.79 -8.70
CA ASP A 83 13.76 0.59 -9.19
C ASP A 83 12.80 -0.59 -9.37
N ILE A 84 11.75 -0.63 -8.54
CA ILE A 84 10.77 -1.72 -8.47
C ILE A 84 9.36 -1.14 -8.36
N LEU A 85 8.43 -1.80 -9.05
CA LEU A 85 6.99 -1.65 -8.89
C LEU A 85 6.46 -2.85 -8.11
N PHE A 86 5.79 -2.63 -6.95
CA PHE A 86 5.17 -3.67 -6.14
C PHE A 86 3.69 -3.36 -5.92
N VAL A 87 2.83 -3.97 -6.72
CA VAL A 87 1.39 -3.68 -6.79
C VAL A 87 0.56 -4.96 -6.90
N HIS A 88 -0.77 -4.81 -6.99
CA HIS A 88 -1.72 -5.92 -6.97
C HIS A 88 -2.90 -5.71 -7.95
N HIS A 89 -2.62 -5.25 -9.19
CA HIS A 89 -3.61 -5.17 -10.26
C HIS A 89 -3.04 -5.74 -11.54
N GLU A 90 -3.21 -7.05 -11.73
CA GLU A 90 -2.58 -7.83 -12.80
C GLU A 90 -2.76 -7.24 -14.21
N PRO A 91 -3.96 -6.76 -14.64
CA PRO A 91 -4.09 -6.16 -15.95
C PRO A 91 -3.19 -4.93 -16.15
N SER A 92 -3.05 -4.08 -15.12
CA SER A 92 -2.14 -2.91 -15.18
C SER A 92 -0.66 -3.31 -15.17
N GLU A 93 -0.30 -4.37 -14.46
CA GLU A 93 1.05 -4.93 -14.41
C GLU A 93 1.47 -5.50 -15.77
N ILE A 94 0.57 -6.25 -16.42
CA ILE A 94 0.77 -6.79 -17.76
C ILE A 94 0.90 -5.65 -18.77
N ALA A 95 0.05 -4.62 -18.71
CA ALA A 95 0.14 -3.45 -19.58
C ALA A 95 1.47 -2.69 -19.40
N PHE A 96 1.97 -2.56 -18.16
CA PHE A 96 3.25 -1.95 -17.85
C PHE A 96 4.43 -2.71 -18.50
N ILE A 97 4.42 -4.04 -18.43
CA ILE A 97 5.44 -4.90 -19.06
C ILE A 97 5.34 -4.86 -20.58
N ASN A 98 4.14 -5.02 -21.13
CA ASN A 98 3.92 -5.03 -22.59
C ASN A 98 4.29 -3.68 -23.24
N SER A 99 4.21 -2.58 -22.51
CA SER A 99 4.68 -1.27 -22.94
C SER A 99 6.19 -1.07 -22.79
N GLY A 100 6.92 -2.09 -22.34
CA GLY A 100 8.38 -2.09 -22.22
C GLY A 100 8.95 -1.42 -20.97
N PHE A 101 8.11 -0.89 -20.07
CA PHE A 101 8.58 -0.19 -18.85
C PHE A 101 9.04 -1.15 -17.73
N GLY A 102 8.51 -2.37 -17.70
CA GLY A 102 8.91 -3.43 -16.78
C GLY A 102 9.56 -4.59 -17.49
N VAL A 103 10.38 -5.36 -16.78
CA VAL A 103 11.12 -6.52 -17.35
C VAL A 103 10.28 -7.79 -17.26
N ARG A 104 9.84 -8.14 -16.07
CA ARG A 104 9.13 -9.38 -15.77
C ARG A 104 8.32 -9.23 -14.49
N ARG A 105 7.17 -9.90 -14.44
CA ARG A 105 6.31 -10.05 -13.27
C ARG A 105 6.77 -11.24 -12.44
N TYR A 106 6.94 -11.03 -11.13
CA TYR A 106 7.23 -12.07 -10.15
C TYR A 106 6.08 -12.09 -9.13
N PRO A 107 5.22 -13.12 -9.14
CA PRO A 107 4.21 -13.31 -8.10
C PRO A 107 4.89 -13.44 -6.73
N VAL A 108 4.32 -12.82 -5.70
CA VAL A 108 4.90 -12.81 -4.36
C VAL A 108 3.94 -13.41 -3.35
N MET A 109 2.73 -12.92 -3.31
CA MET A 109 1.71 -13.29 -2.33
C MET A 109 0.32 -12.94 -2.84
N TYR A 110 -0.70 -13.37 -2.12
CA TYR A 110 -2.06 -12.89 -2.33
C TYR A 110 -2.77 -12.62 -1.01
N ASN A 111 -3.81 -11.83 -1.07
CA ASN A 111 -4.92 -11.82 -0.13
C ASN A 111 -6.24 -11.85 -0.92
N ASP A 112 -7.34 -11.50 -0.30
CA ASP A 112 -8.62 -11.36 -0.97
C ASP A 112 -9.20 -9.95 -0.77
N PHE A 113 -10.16 -9.62 -1.61
CA PHE A 113 -11.08 -8.54 -1.36
C PHE A 113 -12.24 -9.02 -0.50
N VAL A 114 -12.83 -8.09 0.23
CA VAL A 114 -14.06 -8.30 0.99
C VAL A 114 -15.04 -7.16 0.69
N LEU A 115 -16.33 -7.48 0.62
CA LEU A 115 -17.37 -6.48 0.49
C LEU A 115 -17.95 -6.23 1.88
N VAL A 116 -17.75 -5.02 2.36
CA VAL A 116 -18.21 -4.59 3.69
C VAL A 116 -19.40 -3.65 3.56
N GLY A 117 -20.22 -3.62 4.59
CA GLY A 117 -21.41 -2.75 4.63
C GLY A 117 -22.04 -2.74 6.01
N PRO A 118 -23.16 -2.02 6.18
CA PRO A 118 -23.86 -1.93 7.46
C PRO A 118 -24.42 -3.28 7.88
N GLN A 119 -24.34 -3.57 9.18
CA GLN A 119 -24.82 -4.84 9.77
C GLN A 119 -26.26 -5.17 9.39
N SER A 120 -27.11 -4.16 9.15
CA SER A 120 -28.50 -4.31 8.72
C SER A 120 -28.69 -4.90 7.32
N ASP A 121 -27.65 -4.86 6.50
CA ASP A 121 -27.59 -5.39 5.14
C ASP A 121 -28.85 -5.08 4.28
N PRO A 122 -29.15 -3.78 4.02
CA PRO A 122 -30.39 -3.42 3.33
C PRO A 122 -30.50 -3.95 1.89
N ALA A 123 -29.39 -4.34 1.27
CA ALA A 123 -29.38 -4.97 -0.06
C ALA A 123 -29.48 -6.51 0.01
N GLY A 124 -29.30 -7.13 1.19
CA GLY A 124 -29.36 -8.57 1.39
C GLY A 124 -28.19 -9.35 0.77
N ILE A 125 -27.01 -8.75 0.69
CA ILE A 125 -25.87 -9.37 0.01
C ILE A 125 -25.27 -10.57 0.74
N ARG A 126 -25.58 -10.78 2.03
CA ARG A 126 -25.20 -12.00 2.76
C ARG A 126 -25.73 -13.28 2.11
N ALA A 127 -26.83 -13.17 1.37
CA ALA A 127 -27.44 -14.30 0.68
C ALA A 127 -26.92 -14.48 -0.76
N ALA A 128 -25.99 -13.64 -1.22
CA ALA A 128 -25.44 -13.74 -2.55
C ALA A 128 -24.58 -15.01 -2.71
N ASP A 129 -24.61 -15.63 -3.87
CA ASP A 129 -23.82 -16.80 -4.25
C ASP A 129 -22.50 -16.45 -4.96
N SER A 130 -22.36 -15.20 -5.39
CA SER A 130 -21.18 -14.67 -6.07
C SER A 130 -21.02 -13.18 -5.80
N VAL A 131 -19.82 -12.64 -5.98
CA VAL A 131 -19.56 -11.20 -5.86
C VAL A 131 -20.38 -10.41 -6.89
N ILE A 132 -20.58 -10.94 -8.09
CA ILE A 132 -21.39 -10.32 -9.13
C ILE A 132 -22.86 -10.27 -8.72
N SER A 133 -23.37 -11.33 -8.10
CA SER A 133 -24.71 -11.36 -7.51
C SER A 133 -24.84 -10.32 -6.38
N ALA A 134 -23.84 -10.21 -5.50
CA ALA A 134 -23.82 -9.18 -4.44
C ALA A 134 -23.87 -7.75 -5.02
N TYR A 135 -23.04 -7.45 -6.02
CA TYR A 135 -23.07 -6.14 -6.70
C TYR A 135 -24.41 -5.87 -7.38
N ARG A 136 -25.01 -6.89 -7.98
CA ARG A 136 -26.36 -6.77 -8.61
C ARG A 136 -27.44 -6.47 -7.57
N LEU A 137 -27.40 -7.12 -6.41
CA LEU A 137 -28.32 -6.83 -5.31
C LEU A 137 -28.17 -5.38 -4.83
N ILE A 138 -26.95 -4.88 -4.66
CA ILE A 138 -26.69 -3.48 -4.30
C ILE A 138 -27.23 -2.54 -5.40
N GLY A 139 -26.94 -2.83 -6.67
CA GLY A 139 -27.38 -2.01 -7.80
C GLY A 139 -28.91 -1.94 -7.95
N ASN A 140 -29.62 -3.02 -7.64
CA ASN A 140 -31.09 -3.08 -7.66
C ASN A 140 -31.72 -2.34 -6.47
N ALA A 141 -31.20 -2.53 -5.26
CA ALA A 141 -31.72 -1.91 -4.05
C ALA A 141 -31.27 -0.45 -3.90
N ARG A 142 -30.17 -0.05 -4.55
CA ARG A 142 -29.56 1.29 -4.52
C ARG A 142 -29.33 1.87 -3.12
N PRO A 143 -28.86 1.12 -2.13
CA PRO A 143 -28.37 1.69 -0.89
C PRO A 143 -27.08 2.48 -1.17
N VAL A 144 -26.61 3.23 -0.18
CA VAL A 144 -25.32 3.94 -0.35
C VAL A 144 -24.20 2.96 -0.66
N PHE A 145 -23.48 3.19 -1.75
CA PHE A 145 -22.22 2.56 -2.09
C PHE A 145 -21.11 3.59 -2.17
N VAL A 146 -20.01 3.35 -1.46
CA VAL A 146 -18.87 4.26 -1.40
C VAL A 146 -17.71 3.63 -2.15
N SER A 147 -17.32 4.26 -3.26
CA SER A 147 -16.20 3.85 -4.10
C SER A 147 -15.00 4.76 -3.86
N ARG A 148 -13.81 4.23 -4.01
CA ARG A 148 -12.58 5.01 -3.85
C ARG A 148 -12.48 6.18 -4.83
N GLY A 149 -12.95 6.01 -6.08
CA GLY A 149 -12.91 7.08 -7.08
C GLY A 149 -11.50 7.53 -7.45
N ASP A 150 -10.49 6.67 -7.22
CA ASP A 150 -9.10 6.91 -7.55
C ASP A 150 -8.57 5.84 -8.53
N GLU A 151 -7.35 5.96 -8.98
CA GLU A 151 -6.71 4.98 -9.88
C GLU A 151 -6.14 3.76 -9.16
N SER A 152 -6.68 3.39 -7.99
CA SER A 152 -6.22 2.24 -7.21
C SER A 152 -6.64 0.90 -7.81
N GLY A 153 -5.92 -0.17 -7.46
CA GLY A 153 -6.29 -1.53 -7.83
C GLY A 153 -7.67 -1.92 -7.30
N THR A 154 -8.00 -1.54 -6.06
CA THR A 154 -9.32 -1.78 -5.45
C THR A 154 -10.44 -1.07 -6.22
N HIS A 155 -10.23 0.20 -6.64
CA HIS A 155 -11.20 0.92 -7.44
C HIS A 155 -11.42 0.23 -8.78
N LYS A 156 -10.35 -0.09 -9.50
CA LYS A 156 -10.41 -0.79 -10.79
C LYS A 156 -11.14 -2.12 -10.68
N ARG A 157 -10.84 -2.89 -9.63
CA ARG A 157 -11.52 -4.18 -9.37
C ARG A 157 -13.01 -4.00 -9.09
N SER A 158 -13.38 -2.99 -8.30
CA SER A 158 -14.79 -2.65 -8.06
C SER A 158 -15.52 -2.26 -9.36
N GLN A 159 -14.87 -1.48 -10.22
CA GLN A 159 -15.42 -1.11 -11.53
C GLN A 159 -15.64 -2.32 -12.46
N GLU A 160 -14.73 -3.31 -12.41
CA GLU A 160 -14.88 -4.57 -13.15
C GLU A 160 -16.12 -5.34 -12.67
N PHE A 161 -16.31 -5.48 -11.36
CA PHE A 161 -17.49 -6.12 -10.78
C PHE A 161 -18.79 -5.39 -11.13
N TRP A 162 -18.80 -4.05 -11.10
CA TRP A 162 -19.95 -3.26 -11.53
C TRP A 162 -20.30 -3.48 -13.00
N LYS A 163 -19.32 -3.46 -13.89
CA LYS A 163 -19.53 -3.70 -15.33
C LYS A 163 -20.15 -5.08 -15.59
N GLU A 164 -19.70 -6.09 -14.86
CA GLU A 164 -20.22 -7.45 -14.98
C GLU A 164 -21.60 -7.61 -14.35
N ALA A 165 -21.86 -6.90 -13.24
CA ALA A 165 -23.16 -6.96 -12.57
C ALA A 165 -24.27 -6.23 -13.31
N MET A 166 -23.97 -5.13 -14.03
CA MET A 166 -24.93 -4.24 -14.66
C MET A 166 -24.85 -4.36 -16.19
N THR A 167 -25.11 -5.56 -16.70
CA THR A 167 -25.00 -5.90 -18.14
C THR A 167 -26.02 -5.19 -19.04
N ASP A 168 -27.08 -4.62 -18.46
CA ASP A 168 -28.17 -3.98 -19.21
C ASP A 168 -27.86 -2.55 -19.67
N GLY A 169 -26.60 -2.11 -19.56
CA GLY A 169 -26.17 -0.76 -19.93
C GLY A 169 -26.65 0.34 -18.98
N ALA A 170 -27.26 -0.04 -17.83
CA ALA A 170 -27.60 0.91 -16.78
C ALA A 170 -26.30 1.47 -16.18
N ALA A 171 -26.11 2.78 -16.27
CA ALA A 171 -24.98 3.43 -15.63
C ALA A 171 -25.15 3.34 -14.10
N PHE A 172 -24.37 2.45 -13.48
CA PHE A 172 -24.41 2.28 -12.02
C PHE A 172 -23.95 3.56 -11.27
N GLN A 173 -23.22 4.43 -11.94
CA GLN A 173 -22.76 5.71 -11.39
C GLN A 173 -23.86 6.79 -11.37
N GLU A 174 -25.07 6.53 -11.92
CA GLU A 174 -26.14 7.49 -11.90
C GLU A 174 -26.92 7.49 -10.57
N GLY A 175 -27.10 8.65 -9.99
CA GLY A 175 -27.87 8.86 -8.76
C GLY A 175 -27.01 9.03 -7.51
N HIS A 176 -27.67 9.43 -6.41
CA HIS A 176 -26.98 9.78 -5.15
C HIS A 176 -26.56 8.57 -4.31
N TRP A 177 -26.79 7.35 -4.78
CA TRP A 177 -26.46 6.13 -4.05
C TRP A 177 -25.00 5.69 -4.26
N TYR A 178 -24.40 6.02 -5.41
CA TYR A 178 -23.02 5.70 -5.75
C TYR A 178 -22.12 6.93 -5.55
N ASN A 179 -21.17 6.84 -4.64
CA ASN A 179 -20.34 7.97 -4.22
C ASN A 179 -18.85 7.66 -4.43
N GLU A 180 -18.22 8.38 -5.34
CA GLU A 180 -16.76 8.35 -5.52
C GLU A 180 -16.11 9.42 -4.65
N VAL A 181 -15.21 9.01 -3.76
CA VAL A 181 -14.65 9.90 -2.72
C VAL A 181 -13.26 10.45 -3.05
N GLY A 182 -12.60 9.94 -4.08
CA GLY A 182 -11.28 10.40 -4.49
C GLY A 182 -10.19 10.18 -3.42
N ALA A 183 -10.33 9.15 -2.58
CA ALA A 183 -9.50 8.99 -1.39
C ALA A 183 -8.97 7.56 -1.22
N GLY A 184 -7.92 7.41 -0.39
CA GLY A 184 -7.37 6.10 -0.01
C GLY A 184 -8.35 5.24 0.80
N MET A 185 -8.10 3.92 0.86
CA MET A 185 -9.06 2.95 1.41
C MET A 185 -9.49 3.23 2.85
N GLY A 186 -8.58 3.67 3.72
CA GLY A 186 -8.92 4.00 5.10
C GLY A 186 -9.93 5.16 5.22
N ALA A 187 -9.78 6.21 4.39
CA ALA A 187 -10.74 7.31 4.31
C ALA A 187 -12.08 6.85 3.72
N THR A 188 -12.05 6.02 2.68
CA THR A 188 -13.25 5.42 2.07
C THR A 188 -14.03 4.60 3.09
N LEU A 189 -13.36 3.79 3.93
CA LEU A 189 -14.00 3.02 5.00
C LEU A 189 -14.63 3.92 6.06
N ASN A 190 -13.98 5.03 6.46
CA ASN A 190 -14.57 6.00 7.38
C ASN A 190 -15.84 6.62 6.80
N ILE A 191 -15.82 7.01 5.52
CA ILE A 191 -17.00 7.59 4.85
C ILE A 191 -18.12 6.54 4.73
N ALA A 192 -17.77 5.29 4.37
CA ALA A 192 -18.75 4.21 4.30
C ALA A 192 -19.41 3.93 5.67
N GLN A 193 -18.62 3.99 6.76
CA GLN A 193 -19.11 3.84 8.13
C GLN A 193 -20.10 4.97 8.50
N GLU A 194 -19.75 6.24 8.22
CA GLU A 194 -20.60 7.39 8.52
C GLU A 194 -21.89 7.41 7.69
N MET A 195 -21.81 6.98 6.42
CA MET A 195 -22.96 6.95 5.52
C MET A 195 -23.81 5.69 5.64
N GLY A 196 -23.37 4.68 6.41
CA GLY A 196 -24.02 3.37 6.43
C GLY A 196 -23.98 2.69 5.07
N GLY A 197 -22.90 2.86 4.31
CA GLY A 197 -22.76 2.42 2.94
C GLY A 197 -21.96 1.12 2.79
N TYR A 198 -22.11 0.51 1.62
CA TYR A 198 -21.28 -0.62 1.19
C TYR A 198 -19.98 -0.12 0.56
N THR A 199 -18.91 -0.89 0.66
CA THR A 199 -17.66 -0.64 -0.07
C THR A 199 -16.85 -1.92 -0.25
N LEU A 200 -16.07 -1.98 -1.33
CA LEU A 200 -15.05 -3.03 -1.53
C LEU A 200 -13.75 -2.60 -0.85
N THR A 201 -13.11 -3.50 -0.14
CA THR A 201 -11.80 -3.29 0.46
C THR A 201 -10.94 -4.55 0.37
N ASP A 202 -9.61 -4.43 0.36
CA ASP A 202 -8.74 -5.57 0.57
C ASP A 202 -8.77 -5.98 2.05
N ARG A 203 -8.57 -7.28 2.30
CA ARG A 203 -8.62 -7.84 3.66
C ARG A 203 -7.58 -7.23 4.59
N GLY A 204 -6.38 -6.93 4.10
CA GLY A 204 -5.33 -6.35 4.92
C GLY A 204 -5.75 -4.99 5.48
N THR A 205 -6.27 -4.11 4.63
CA THR A 205 -6.81 -2.82 5.08
C THR A 205 -7.98 -3.00 6.03
N TRP A 206 -8.91 -3.92 5.74
CA TRP A 206 -10.06 -4.19 6.63
C TRP A 206 -9.62 -4.66 8.02
N GLU A 207 -8.70 -5.59 8.12
CA GLU A 207 -8.24 -6.10 9.43
C GLU A 207 -7.46 -5.06 10.22
N ALA A 208 -6.68 -4.19 9.56
CA ALA A 208 -5.97 -3.09 10.19
C ALA A 208 -6.91 -1.91 10.57
N PHE A 209 -8.06 -1.78 9.92
CA PHE A 209 -9.00 -0.69 10.15
C PHE A 209 -9.70 -0.81 11.51
N ARG A 210 -9.57 0.23 12.34
CA ARG A 210 -10.07 0.20 13.73
C ARG A 210 -11.47 0.78 13.91
N ASN A 211 -11.85 1.75 13.07
CA ASN A 211 -13.13 2.46 13.18
C ASN A 211 -14.24 1.73 12.41
N LYS A 212 -14.43 0.43 12.68
CA LYS A 212 -15.40 -0.40 11.94
C LYS A 212 -16.85 0.02 12.18
N GLY A 213 -17.16 0.54 13.39
CA GLY A 213 -18.49 1.03 13.75
C GLY A 213 -19.58 0.02 13.41
N ILE A 214 -20.47 0.41 12.50
CA ILE A 214 -21.59 -0.43 12.03
C ILE A 214 -21.22 -1.35 10.85
N LEU A 215 -20.00 -1.25 10.33
CA LEU A 215 -19.58 -2.04 9.19
C LEU A 215 -19.15 -3.46 9.61
N GLU A 216 -19.55 -4.43 8.79
CA GLU A 216 -19.13 -5.82 8.88
C GLU A 216 -18.75 -6.34 7.49
N VAL A 217 -18.01 -7.46 7.44
CA VAL A 217 -17.85 -8.22 6.20
C VAL A 217 -19.19 -8.89 5.92
N LEU A 218 -19.79 -8.55 4.79
CA LEU A 218 -21.08 -9.07 4.37
C LEU A 218 -20.96 -10.11 3.28
N PHE A 219 -19.89 -10.02 2.46
CA PHE A 219 -19.60 -11.01 1.43
C PHE A 219 -18.09 -11.21 1.27
N GLU A 220 -17.66 -12.47 1.19
CA GLU A 220 -16.26 -12.89 1.03
C GLU A 220 -16.18 -14.31 0.43
N GLY A 221 -14.97 -14.72 0.02
CA GLY A 221 -14.68 -16.12 -0.36
C GLY A 221 -14.98 -16.47 -1.83
N ASP A 222 -15.43 -15.54 -2.65
CA ASP A 222 -15.58 -15.77 -4.08
C ASP A 222 -14.19 -15.82 -4.76
N PRO A 223 -13.90 -16.81 -5.61
CA PRO A 223 -12.61 -16.92 -6.30
C PRO A 223 -12.23 -15.67 -7.12
N SER A 224 -13.21 -14.93 -7.64
CA SER A 224 -12.94 -13.67 -8.37
C SER A 224 -12.51 -12.52 -7.46
N MET A 225 -12.63 -12.65 -6.14
CA MET A 225 -12.12 -11.70 -5.17
C MET A 225 -10.64 -11.94 -4.80
N TYR A 226 -9.99 -12.91 -5.44
CA TYR A 226 -8.55 -13.13 -5.32
C TYR A 226 -7.75 -11.90 -5.71
N ASN A 227 -6.76 -11.53 -4.89
CA ASN A 227 -6.00 -10.29 -5.01
C ASN A 227 -4.50 -10.59 -4.95
N PRO A 228 -3.88 -10.96 -6.09
CA PRO A 228 -2.47 -11.31 -6.16
C PRO A 228 -1.59 -10.04 -6.18
N TYR A 229 -0.46 -10.12 -5.49
CA TYR A 229 0.59 -9.11 -5.43
C TYR A 229 1.82 -9.58 -6.20
N SER A 230 2.41 -8.68 -6.95
CA SER A 230 3.63 -8.98 -7.71
C SER A 230 4.65 -7.86 -7.58
N VAL A 231 5.92 -8.22 -7.77
CA VAL A 231 7.01 -7.27 -7.98
C VAL A 231 7.47 -7.30 -9.42
N ILE A 232 7.82 -6.13 -9.95
CA ILE A 232 8.28 -5.95 -11.33
C ILE A 232 9.48 -5.01 -11.30
N MET A 233 10.61 -5.45 -11.84
CA MET A 233 11.79 -4.60 -12.03
C MET A 233 11.53 -3.58 -13.13
N VAL A 234 11.83 -2.33 -12.89
CA VAL A 234 11.78 -1.26 -13.89
C VAL A 234 12.87 -1.50 -14.95
N ASN A 235 12.55 -1.23 -16.20
CA ASN A 235 13.43 -1.57 -17.31
C ASN A 235 14.63 -0.61 -17.42
N GLN A 236 15.81 -1.12 -17.07
CA GLN A 236 17.09 -0.38 -17.15
C GLN A 236 17.41 0.11 -18.57
N LYS A 237 16.93 -0.56 -19.63
CA LYS A 237 17.17 -0.10 -21.00
C LYS A 237 16.53 1.25 -21.28
N LEU A 238 15.46 1.61 -20.56
CA LEU A 238 14.82 2.92 -20.65
C LEU A 238 15.39 3.89 -19.62
N HIS A 239 15.82 3.40 -18.46
CA HIS A 239 16.25 4.18 -17.30
C HIS A 239 17.58 3.66 -16.77
N GLY A 240 18.70 4.11 -17.34
CA GLY A 240 20.05 3.60 -17.05
C GLY A 240 20.51 3.73 -15.59
N HIS A 241 19.79 4.49 -14.77
CA HIS A 241 20.07 4.66 -13.35
C HIS A 241 19.35 3.66 -12.44
N VAL A 242 18.47 2.82 -12.98
CA VAL A 242 17.81 1.72 -12.21
C VAL A 242 18.88 0.78 -11.66
N ARG A 243 18.81 0.51 -10.37
CA ARG A 243 19.79 -0.28 -9.61
C ARG A 243 19.50 -1.78 -9.74
N VAL A 244 19.77 -2.34 -10.92
CA VAL A 244 19.39 -3.72 -11.30
C VAL A 244 19.90 -4.76 -10.31
N GLU A 245 21.16 -4.65 -9.89
CA GLU A 245 21.76 -5.65 -8.97
C GLU A 245 21.02 -5.64 -7.61
N LEU A 246 20.76 -4.47 -7.06
CA LEU A 246 20.05 -4.34 -5.77
C LEU A 246 18.57 -4.73 -5.88
N ALA A 247 17.92 -4.36 -6.99
CA ALA A 247 16.55 -4.76 -7.29
C ALA A 247 16.42 -6.28 -7.45
N THR A 248 17.41 -6.92 -8.09
CA THR A 248 17.49 -8.39 -8.22
C THR A 248 17.60 -9.03 -6.84
N ILE A 249 18.50 -8.56 -5.97
CA ILE A 249 18.65 -9.05 -4.60
C ILE A 249 17.30 -8.96 -3.84
N PHE A 250 16.55 -7.86 -3.99
CA PHE A 250 15.25 -7.72 -3.32
C PHE A 250 14.21 -8.70 -3.86
N ILE A 251 14.12 -8.86 -5.18
CA ILE A 251 13.16 -9.78 -5.82
C ILE A 251 13.49 -11.23 -5.43
N GLU A 252 14.77 -11.64 -5.54
CA GLU A 252 15.21 -12.99 -5.19
C GLU A 252 14.97 -13.30 -3.72
N TRP A 253 15.28 -12.37 -2.80
CA TRP A 253 15.02 -12.57 -1.38
C TRP A 253 13.51 -12.66 -1.10
N LEU A 254 12.72 -11.76 -1.69
CA LEU A 254 11.27 -11.71 -1.46
C LEU A 254 10.57 -12.99 -1.97
N THR A 255 11.08 -13.58 -3.04
CA THR A 255 10.59 -14.85 -3.61
C THR A 255 11.31 -16.09 -3.07
N SER A 256 12.32 -15.93 -2.22
CA SER A 256 12.99 -17.04 -1.55
C SER A 256 12.17 -17.60 -0.40
N ARG A 257 12.59 -18.76 0.10
CA ARG A 257 11.99 -19.38 1.29
C ARG A 257 11.97 -18.43 2.49
N GLU A 258 13.05 -17.68 2.78
CA GLU A 258 13.13 -16.75 3.91
C GLU A 258 12.08 -15.63 3.77
N GLY A 259 12.01 -14.97 2.61
CA GLY A 259 11.04 -13.91 2.37
C GLY A 259 9.59 -14.40 2.42
N GLN A 260 9.33 -15.59 1.86
CA GLN A 260 7.99 -16.20 1.87
C GLN A 260 7.56 -16.64 3.28
N GLU A 261 8.47 -17.16 4.11
CA GLU A 261 8.20 -17.47 5.53
C GLU A 261 7.86 -16.20 6.33
N VAL A 262 8.49 -15.05 6.06
CA VAL A 262 8.11 -13.76 6.69
C VAL A 262 6.68 -13.37 6.31
N ILE A 263 6.31 -13.50 5.03
CA ILE A 263 4.96 -13.19 4.55
C ILE A 263 3.92 -14.13 5.19
N GLU A 264 4.21 -15.43 5.24
CA GLU A 264 3.34 -16.45 5.83
C GLU A 264 3.06 -16.20 7.32
N ASN A 265 4.09 -15.77 8.05
CA ASN A 265 3.99 -15.51 9.49
C ASN A 265 3.43 -14.14 9.83
N PHE A 266 3.26 -13.25 8.85
CA PHE A 266 2.68 -11.93 9.06
C PHE A 266 1.19 -12.01 9.44
N LYS A 267 0.83 -11.40 10.58
CA LYS A 267 -0.53 -11.44 11.12
C LYS A 267 -0.99 -10.07 11.58
N ILE A 268 -2.24 -9.75 11.29
CA ILE A 268 -2.95 -8.61 11.88
C ILE A 268 -4.00 -9.17 12.85
N ASN A 269 -3.99 -8.73 14.11
CA ASN A 269 -4.90 -9.20 15.14
C ASN A 269 -4.91 -10.76 15.30
N GLY A 270 -3.75 -11.41 15.07
CA GLY A 270 -3.60 -12.87 15.15
C GLY A 270 -4.07 -13.65 13.91
N ARG A 271 -4.60 -12.97 12.88
CA ARG A 271 -5.06 -13.57 11.62
C ARG A 271 -3.98 -13.41 10.55
N GLN A 272 -3.66 -14.48 9.84
CA GLN A 272 -2.82 -14.41 8.63
C GLN A 272 -3.56 -13.62 7.54
N ILE A 273 -2.87 -12.68 6.91
CA ILE A 273 -3.45 -11.74 5.95
C ILE A 273 -2.94 -11.99 4.54
N PHE A 274 -1.66 -12.32 4.42
CA PHE A 274 -1.05 -12.61 3.12
C PHE A 274 -0.63 -14.07 3.06
N PHE A 275 -0.82 -14.66 1.90
CA PHE A 275 -0.49 -16.04 1.61
C PHE A 275 0.61 -16.08 0.55
N PRO A 276 1.77 -16.68 0.82
CA PRO A 276 2.87 -16.77 -0.13
C PRO A 276 2.49 -17.60 -1.36
N ILE A 277 2.99 -17.20 -2.54
CA ILE A 277 2.75 -17.90 -3.82
C ILE A 277 3.98 -17.97 -4.72
N ALA A 278 5.13 -17.47 -4.29
CA ALA A 278 6.33 -17.60 -5.09
C ALA A 278 6.81 -19.07 -5.10
N ASP A 279 7.11 -19.57 -6.30
CA ASP A 279 7.79 -20.85 -6.48
C ASP A 279 9.29 -20.62 -6.22
N TYR A 280 9.87 -21.27 -5.19
CA TYR A 280 11.27 -21.20 -4.79
C TYR A 280 12.00 -22.53 -4.91
#